data_4f3ef566b05f002972a0174564e44ef8
#
_entry.id   4f3ef566b05f002972a0174564e44ef8
#
_cell.length_a   1.000
_cell.length_b   1.000
_cell.length_c   1.000
_cell.angle_alpha   90.00
_cell.angle_beta   90.00
_cell.angle_gamma   90.00
#
_symmetry.space_group_name_H-M   'P 1'
#
loop_
_entity.id
_entity.type
_entity.pdbx_description
1 polymer ?
#
loop_
_entity_poly.entity_id
_entity_poly.type
_entity_poly.pdbx_seq_one_letter_code
_entity_poly.pdbx_strand_id
1 'polypeptide(L)'
;MPKLITILLVVACAVAVGIVSVYLFWWAVSRYKVLTARERPVRASRAAIWRDPGEVERLDFRAGPGGPEGAPVPPFRFVEEHATGSNPSLSVRDARGRVWRVKWGDEVKSETFATRLAWAAGYFVEVAYYVDEGEIEGAIDLGRASSCVGEDCRFREARFEMDEAGVRKLFDEHGWSWDDNPFTGTRELNGLKVVVMLLANWDNKDVRDVARGSNTAIFEHRLADGTIEARYLIIDWGATLGKWGIPGTRAKWDCEGYRSQNDSFVRGVKDGVVSWGYTGQRTDEATAGITVEDVRWLYRYLGRVTDRQLREGLLASGASEEEAGCFTAAIRQRLDTLKLICQRGEI
;
A
#
# COMPACT_ATOMS: atom_id res chain seq x y z
N MET A 1 24.08 -45.41 20.02
CA MET A 1 24.48 -44.26 19.18
C MET A 1 24.08 -44.38 17.69
N PRO A 2 24.34 -45.47 16.93
CA PRO A 2 24.01 -45.50 15.49
C PRO A 2 22.52 -45.34 15.16
N LYS A 3 21.62 -45.93 15.95
CA LYS A 3 20.15 -45.82 15.73
C LYS A 3 19.62 -44.38 15.89
N LEU A 4 20.18 -43.59 16.80
CA LEU A 4 19.78 -42.17 16.99
C LEU A 4 20.20 -41.31 15.81
N ILE A 5 21.39 -41.52 15.29
CA ILE A 5 21.90 -40.82 14.08
C ILE A 5 21.02 -41.16 12.87
N THR A 6 20.63 -42.42 12.70
CA THR A 6 19.74 -42.82 11.60
C THR A 6 18.36 -42.14 11.71
N ILE A 7 17.78 -42.10 12.92
CA ILE A 7 16.51 -41.42 13.14
C ILE A 7 16.61 -39.93 12.82
N LEU A 8 17.65 -39.25 13.28
CA LEU A 8 17.87 -37.82 13.00
C LEU A 8 18.03 -37.55 11.50
N LEU A 9 18.76 -38.40 10.78
CA LEU A 9 18.90 -38.29 9.33
C LEU A 9 17.56 -38.48 8.60
N VAL A 10 16.75 -39.46 8.99
CA VAL A 10 15.43 -39.69 8.39
C VAL A 10 14.50 -38.49 8.64
N VAL A 11 14.51 -37.95 9.86
CA VAL A 11 13.71 -36.75 10.18
C VAL A 11 14.19 -35.54 9.38
N ALA A 12 15.49 -35.31 9.29
CA ALA A 12 16.05 -34.22 8.49
C ALA A 12 15.68 -34.33 7.00
N CYS A 13 15.77 -35.55 6.42
CA CYS A 13 15.36 -35.80 5.05
C CYS A 13 13.84 -35.57 4.84
N ALA A 14 13.00 -35.99 5.76
CA ALA A 14 11.54 -35.78 5.68
C ALA A 14 11.19 -34.29 5.73
N VAL A 15 11.86 -33.52 6.61
CA VAL A 15 11.69 -32.05 6.67
C VAL A 15 12.17 -31.38 5.38
N ALA A 16 13.32 -31.77 4.86
CA ALA A 16 13.83 -31.22 3.59
C ALA A 16 12.89 -31.49 2.42
N VAL A 17 12.36 -32.71 2.31
CA VAL A 17 11.37 -33.09 1.28
C VAL A 17 10.09 -32.26 1.44
N GLY A 18 9.61 -32.05 2.67
CA GLY A 18 8.46 -31.21 2.96
C GLY A 18 8.64 -29.76 2.49
N ILE A 19 9.79 -29.16 2.82
CA ILE A 19 10.15 -27.78 2.38
C ILE A 19 10.21 -27.68 0.86
N VAL A 20 10.87 -28.62 0.19
CA VAL A 20 10.97 -28.65 -1.29
C VAL A 20 9.57 -28.81 -1.91
N SER A 21 8.73 -29.67 -1.37
CA SER A 21 7.37 -29.88 -1.87
C SER A 21 6.51 -28.63 -1.75
N VAL A 22 6.58 -27.92 -0.63
CA VAL A 22 5.90 -26.63 -0.42
C VAL A 22 6.42 -25.60 -1.41
N TYR A 23 7.74 -25.50 -1.58
CA TYR A 23 8.34 -24.59 -2.54
C TYR A 23 7.89 -24.85 -3.98
N LEU A 24 7.92 -26.12 -4.42
CA LEU A 24 7.48 -26.52 -5.76
C LEU A 24 5.97 -26.25 -5.98
N PHE A 25 5.14 -26.49 -4.95
CA PHE A 25 3.72 -26.17 -5.00
C PHE A 25 3.50 -24.67 -5.23
N TRP A 26 4.14 -23.81 -4.42
CA TRP A 26 4.03 -22.37 -4.56
C TRP A 26 4.57 -21.86 -5.89
N TRP A 27 5.69 -22.42 -6.36
CA TRP A 27 6.25 -22.10 -7.68
C TRP A 27 5.26 -22.45 -8.80
N ALA A 28 4.65 -23.63 -8.74
CA ALA A 28 3.67 -24.08 -9.74
C ALA A 28 2.42 -23.20 -9.73
N VAL A 29 1.91 -22.82 -8.53
CA VAL A 29 0.75 -21.92 -8.39
C VAL A 29 1.06 -20.53 -8.94
N SER A 30 2.21 -19.96 -8.63
CA SER A 30 2.64 -18.65 -9.15
C SER A 30 2.74 -18.68 -10.68
N ARG A 31 3.32 -19.74 -11.24
CA ARG A 31 3.44 -19.90 -12.68
C ARG A 31 2.09 -20.09 -13.38
N TYR A 32 1.15 -20.80 -12.76
CA TYR A 32 -0.21 -20.94 -13.26
C TYR A 32 -0.93 -19.58 -13.28
N LYS A 33 -0.84 -18.80 -12.21
CA LYS A 33 -1.40 -17.45 -12.14
C LYS A 33 -0.85 -16.54 -13.25
N VAL A 34 0.45 -16.57 -13.49
CA VAL A 34 1.10 -15.79 -14.58
C VAL A 34 0.56 -16.19 -15.95
N LEU A 35 0.37 -17.48 -16.20
CA LEU A 35 -0.15 -17.97 -17.48
C LEU A 35 -1.60 -17.54 -17.70
N THR A 36 -2.45 -17.63 -16.67
CA THR A 36 -3.86 -17.23 -16.78
C THR A 36 -4.03 -15.71 -16.86
N ALA A 37 -3.16 -14.94 -16.22
CA ALA A 37 -3.18 -13.47 -16.29
C ALA A 37 -2.97 -12.93 -17.71
N ARG A 38 -2.17 -13.61 -18.53
CA ARG A 38 -1.92 -13.22 -19.93
C ARG A 38 -3.15 -13.32 -20.83
N GLU A 39 -4.15 -14.11 -20.46
CA GLU A 39 -5.35 -14.36 -21.25
C GLU A 39 -6.47 -13.34 -21.05
N ARG A 40 -6.31 -12.41 -20.10
CA ARG A 40 -7.34 -11.42 -19.76
C ARG A 40 -6.84 -9.98 -20.00
N PRO A 41 -6.89 -9.51 -21.24
CA PRO A 41 -6.43 -8.16 -21.56
C PRO A 41 -7.28 -7.10 -20.84
N VAL A 42 -6.61 -6.04 -20.39
CA VAL A 42 -7.25 -4.80 -19.94
C VAL A 42 -8.08 -4.21 -21.08
N ARG A 43 -9.35 -3.89 -20.84
CA ARG A 43 -10.29 -3.36 -21.85
C ARG A 43 -10.10 -1.87 -22.13
N ALA A 44 -9.12 -1.24 -21.51
CA ALA A 44 -8.93 0.19 -21.56
C ALA A 44 -8.38 0.65 -22.91
N SER A 45 -8.87 1.79 -23.37
CA SER A 45 -8.31 2.54 -24.50
C SER A 45 -7.13 3.43 -24.08
N ARG A 46 -6.97 3.68 -22.77
CA ARG A 46 -5.94 4.54 -22.21
C ARG A 46 -5.48 4.00 -20.85
N ALA A 47 -4.15 3.98 -20.65
CA ALA A 47 -3.54 3.64 -19.37
C ALA A 47 -3.02 4.90 -18.65
N ALA A 48 -3.17 4.97 -17.33
CA ALA A 48 -2.65 6.05 -16.49
C ALA A 48 -2.16 5.50 -15.14
N ILE A 49 -1.02 6.01 -14.65
CA ILE A 49 -0.48 5.70 -13.32
C ILE A 49 -0.44 6.95 -12.43
N TRP A 50 -0.48 8.12 -13.06
CA TRP A 50 -0.33 9.41 -12.41
C TRP A 50 -1.23 10.46 -13.07
N ARG A 51 -1.63 11.45 -12.28
CA ARG A 51 -2.34 12.64 -12.72
C ARG A 51 -1.86 13.83 -11.91
N ASP A 52 -1.71 14.99 -12.56
CA ASP A 52 -1.32 16.22 -11.86
C ASP A 52 -2.29 16.52 -10.70
N PRO A 53 -1.80 16.57 -9.45
CA PRO A 53 -2.64 16.84 -8.28
C PRO A 53 -3.04 18.31 -8.14
N GLY A 54 -2.51 19.20 -8.98
CA GLY A 54 -2.78 20.62 -8.94
C GLY A 54 -2.10 21.36 -7.78
N GLU A 55 -2.87 22.12 -7.03
CA GLU A 55 -2.37 22.94 -5.90
C GLU A 55 -2.25 22.09 -4.63
N VAL A 56 -1.11 21.38 -4.49
CA VAL A 56 -0.86 20.44 -3.39
C VAL A 56 -1.05 21.07 -2.01
N GLU A 57 -0.68 22.33 -1.85
CA GLU A 57 -0.79 23.08 -0.58
C GLU A 57 -2.25 23.26 -0.13
N ARG A 58 -3.22 23.12 -1.05
CA ARG A 58 -4.65 23.26 -0.77
C ARG A 58 -5.35 21.91 -0.55
N LEU A 59 -4.65 20.80 -0.75
CA LEU A 59 -5.25 19.48 -0.54
C LEU A 59 -5.60 19.28 0.94
N ASP A 60 -6.82 18.81 1.20
CA ASP A 60 -7.28 18.49 2.54
C ASP A 60 -6.84 17.07 2.94
N PHE A 61 -5.74 16.99 3.68
CA PHE A 61 -5.21 15.71 4.18
C PHE A 61 -6.09 15.09 5.28
N ARG A 62 -6.93 15.88 5.93
CA ARG A 62 -7.88 15.35 6.91
C ARG A 62 -8.96 14.54 6.23
N ALA A 63 -9.54 15.08 5.17
CA ALA A 63 -10.56 14.41 4.38
C ALA A 63 -10.01 13.39 3.39
N GLY A 64 -8.76 13.57 2.90
CA GLY A 64 -8.12 12.69 1.93
C GLY A 64 -8.74 12.75 0.53
N PRO A 65 -8.45 11.76 -0.34
CA PRO A 65 -8.83 11.80 -1.77
C PRO A 65 -10.34 11.83 -2.03
N GLY A 66 -11.15 11.36 -1.09
CA GLY A 66 -12.61 11.38 -1.19
C GLY A 66 -13.25 12.71 -0.76
N GLY A 67 -12.48 13.60 -0.14
CA GLY A 67 -12.99 14.85 0.42
C GLY A 67 -13.96 14.63 1.61
N PRO A 68 -14.42 15.70 2.28
CA PRO A 68 -15.30 15.59 3.43
C PRO A 68 -16.66 14.96 3.08
N GLU A 69 -17.19 15.26 1.89
CA GLU A 69 -18.44 14.69 1.39
C GLU A 69 -18.32 13.20 1.01
N GLY A 70 -17.11 12.74 0.77
CA GLY A 70 -16.81 11.34 0.52
C GLY A 70 -16.85 10.45 1.75
N ALA A 71 -16.76 10.99 2.97
CA ALA A 71 -16.68 10.22 4.20
C ALA A 71 -17.87 9.27 4.42
N PRO A 72 -17.68 8.09 5.05
CA PRO A 72 -18.77 7.17 5.36
C PRO A 72 -19.73 7.80 6.39
N VAL A 73 -21.04 7.57 6.22
CA VAL A 73 -22.08 8.18 7.03
C VAL A 73 -22.93 7.10 7.70
N PRO A 74 -22.95 7.03 9.04
CA PRO A 74 -23.82 6.08 9.76
C PRO A 74 -25.32 6.39 9.53
N PRO A 75 -26.23 5.41 9.71
CA PRO A 75 -25.95 4.06 10.17
C PRO A 75 -25.26 3.18 9.12
N PHE A 76 -24.40 2.28 9.58
CA PHE A 76 -23.76 1.25 8.74
C PHE A 76 -24.56 -0.03 8.86
N ARG A 77 -24.95 -0.62 7.72
CA ARG A 77 -25.69 -1.88 7.66
C ARG A 77 -24.80 -2.97 7.11
N PHE A 78 -24.74 -4.10 7.78
CA PHE A 78 -24.03 -5.28 7.35
C PHE A 78 -24.47 -5.75 5.96
N VAL A 79 -23.55 -6.13 5.11
CA VAL A 79 -23.81 -6.71 3.80
C VAL A 79 -23.28 -8.14 3.73
N GLU A 80 -21.96 -8.32 3.97
CA GLU A 80 -21.32 -9.63 3.95
C GLU A 80 -19.98 -9.60 4.71
N GLU A 81 -19.53 -10.77 5.17
CA GLU A 81 -18.19 -10.95 5.72
C GLU A 81 -17.26 -11.63 4.71
N HIS A 82 -15.99 -11.19 4.66
CA HIS A 82 -15.01 -11.75 3.74
C HIS A 82 -14.18 -12.85 4.41
N ALA A 83 -14.25 -14.06 3.84
CA ALA A 83 -13.50 -15.21 4.34
C ALA A 83 -11.99 -15.17 4.02
N THR A 84 -11.58 -14.33 3.06
CA THR A 84 -10.20 -14.25 2.54
C THR A 84 -9.49 -12.97 2.97
N GLY A 85 -8.16 -12.96 2.84
CA GLY A 85 -7.30 -11.84 3.22
C GLY A 85 -6.57 -12.06 4.55
N SER A 86 -5.53 -11.26 4.83
CA SER A 86 -4.72 -11.36 6.06
C SER A 86 -5.50 -10.90 7.30
N ASN A 87 -6.24 -9.81 7.17
CA ASN A 87 -7.00 -9.18 8.24
C ASN A 87 -8.50 -9.46 8.15
N PRO A 88 -9.24 -9.47 9.29
CA PRO A 88 -10.70 -9.51 9.28
C PRO A 88 -11.28 -8.36 8.47
N SER A 89 -12.29 -8.64 7.66
CA SER A 89 -12.97 -7.60 6.89
C SER A 89 -14.40 -7.99 6.55
N LEU A 90 -15.25 -6.97 6.39
CA LEU A 90 -16.62 -7.14 5.96
C LEU A 90 -17.06 -5.97 5.06
N SER A 91 -18.16 -6.13 4.35
CA SER A 91 -18.79 -5.04 3.59
C SER A 91 -19.98 -4.48 4.38
N VAL A 92 -20.10 -3.16 4.36
CA VAL A 92 -21.25 -2.45 4.92
C VAL A 92 -21.83 -1.48 3.90
N ARG A 93 -23.10 -1.12 4.09
CA ARG A 93 -23.77 -0.03 3.37
C ARG A 93 -23.99 1.14 4.31
N ASP A 94 -23.56 2.33 3.91
CA ASP A 94 -23.76 3.56 4.68
C ASP A 94 -25.16 4.18 4.44
N ALA A 95 -25.49 5.23 5.19
CA ALA A 95 -26.77 5.94 5.07
C ALA A 95 -27.01 6.56 3.68
N ARG A 96 -25.94 6.82 2.90
CA ARG A 96 -26.03 7.31 1.52
C ARG A 96 -26.13 6.18 0.48
N GLY A 97 -26.22 4.92 0.94
CA GLY A 97 -26.30 3.74 0.07
C GLY A 97 -24.98 3.29 -0.55
N ARG A 98 -23.85 3.90 -0.20
CA ARG A 98 -22.52 3.50 -0.68
C ARG A 98 -22.06 2.25 0.05
N VAL A 99 -21.34 1.39 -0.67
CA VAL A 99 -20.76 0.18 -0.12
C VAL A 99 -19.31 0.47 0.29
N TRP A 100 -18.94 -0.02 1.46
CA TRP A 100 -17.63 0.13 2.06
C TRP A 100 -17.08 -1.23 2.44
N ARG A 101 -15.82 -1.49 2.12
CA ARG A 101 -15.05 -2.57 2.72
C ARG A 101 -14.45 -2.07 4.02
N VAL A 102 -14.85 -2.68 5.13
CA VAL A 102 -14.34 -2.34 6.47
C VAL A 102 -13.28 -3.36 6.86
N LYS A 103 -12.10 -2.89 7.24
CA LYS A 103 -10.96 -3.71 7.66
C LYS A 103 -10.47 -3.29 9.05
N TRP A 104 -9.95 -4.26 9.79
CA TRP A 104 -9.30 -4.07 11.09
C TRP A 104 -7.86 -4.59 11.08
N GLY A 105 -7.11 -4.28 12.13
CA GLY A 105 -5.74 -4.76 12.34
C GLY A 105 -4.69 -3.67 12.21
N ASP A 106 -3.42 -4.07 12.29
CA ASP A 106 -2.25 -3.19 12.42
C ASP A 106 -2.02 -2.26 11.20
N GLU A 107 -2.70 -2.52 10.08
CA GLU A 107 -2.54 -1.80 8.82
C GLU A 107 -3.47 -0.60 8.67
N VAL A 108 -4.50 -0.49 9.51
CA VAL A 108 -5.58 0.49 9.36
C VAL A 108 -5.03 1.93 9.30
N LYS A 109 -4.17 2.29 10.23
CA LYS A 109 -3.57 3.64 10.33
C LYS A 109 -2.59 3.90 9.18
N SER A 110 -1.68 2.96 8.93
CA SER A 110 -0.63 3.10 7.92
C SER A 110 -1.20 3.19 6.50
N GLU A 111 -2.14 2.32 6.13
CA GLU A 111 -2.83 2.38 4.83
C GLU A 111 -3.59 3.70 4.64
N THR A 112 -4.31 4.13 5.67
CA THR A 112 -5.13 5.35 5.58
C THR A 112 -4.26 6.60 5.38
N PHE A 113 -3.12 6.71 6.05
CA PHE A 113 -2.21 7.84 5.86
C PHE A 113 -1.44 7.76 4.54
N ALA A 114 -0.91 6.57 4.21
CA ALA A 114 -0.10 6.40 3.01
C ALA A 114 -0.86 6.75 1.72
N THR A 115 -2.16 6.39 1.64
CA THR A 115 -3.01 6.77 0.50
C THR A 115 -3.13 8.28 0.36
N ARG A 116 -3.16 9.06 1.45
CA ARG A 116 -3.21 10.53 1.40
C ARG A 116 -1.95 11.13 0.81
N LEU A 117 -0.79 10.63 1.21
CA LEU A 117 0.50 11.14 0.71
C LEU A 117 0.73 10.71 -0.75
N ALA A 118 0.38 9.48 -1.12
CA ALA A 118 0.46 9.02 -2.50
C ALA A 118 -0.49 9.82 -3.43
N TRP A 119 -1.72 10.11 -2.97
CA TRP A 119 -2.65 10.97 -3.68
C TRP A 119 -2.12 12.40 -3.87
N ALA A 120 -1.54 12.98 -2.82
CA ALA A 120 -0.95 14.33 -2.91
C ALA A 120 0.25 14.39 -3.86
N ALA A 121 0.93 13.27 -4.06
CA ALA A 121 1.97 13.11 -5.08
C ALA A 121 1.41 12.87 -6.50
N GLY A 122 0.08 12.77 -6.68
CA GLY A 122 -0.61 12.60 -7.96
C GLY A 122 -0.91 11.15 -8.36
N TYR A 123 -0.63 10.18 -7.50
CA TYR A 123 -0.90 8.76 -7.80
C TYR A 123 -2.34 8.38 -7.48
N PHE A 124 -2.87 7.44 -8.27
CA PHE A 124 -4.19 6.88 -7.99
C PHE A 124 -4.12 6.00 -6.75
N VAL A 125 -5.13 6.11 -5.92
CA VAL A 125 -5.27 5.37 -4.66
C VAL A 125 -6.74 5.01 -4.44
N GLU A 126 -7.01 4.04 -3.59
CA GLU A 126 -8.36 3.78 -3.10
C GLU A 126 -8.77 4.86 -2.09
N VAL A 127 -10.05 5.24 -2.16
CA VAL A 127 -10.62 6.21 -1.21
C VAL A 127 -10.85 5.50 0.11
N ALA A 128 -10.11 5.92 1.14
CA ALA A 128 -10.19 5.31 2.46
C ALA A 128 -10.27 6.34 3.59
N TYR A 129 -11.01 5.96 4.64
CA TYR A 129 -11.20 6.75 5.87
C TYR A 129 -10.95 5.88 7.09
N TYR A 130 -10.33 6.47 8.09
CA TYR A 130 -10.29 5.90 9.44
C TYR A 130 -11.55 6.29 10.18
N VAL A 131 -12.19 5.34 10.84
CA VAL A 131 -13.33 5.52 11.72
C VAL A 131 -12.98 4.96 13.09
N ASP A 132 -12.93 5.84 14.09
CA ASP A 132 -12.47 5.49 15.44
C ASP A 132 -13.39 4.49 16.12
N GLU A 133 -14.72 4.75 16.08
CA GLU A 133 -15.74 3.85 16.62
C GLU A 133 -17.05 3.98 15.86
N GLY A 134 -17.87 2.95 15.95
CA GLY A 134 -19.21 2.95 15.36
C GLY A 134 -19.97 1.67 15.63
N GLU A 135 -21.15 1.57 15.01
CA GLU A 135 -22.03 0.42 15.06
C GLU A 135 -22.35 -0.07 13.65
N ILE A 136 -22.42 -1.40 13.46
CA ILE A 136 -22.80 -2.04 12.20
C ILE A 136 -24.07 -2.83 12.43
N GLU A 137 -25.22 -2.26 12.07
CA GLU A 137 -26.52 -2.88 12.20
C GLU A 137 -26.56 -4.24 11.48
N GLY A 138 -26.97 -5.30 12.20
CA GLY A 138 -27.10 -6.64 11.65
C GLY A 138 -25.80 -7.44 11.53
N ALA A 139 -24.69 -6.97 12.10
CA ALA A 139 -23.43 -7.70 12.17
C ALA A 139 -23.47 -8.75 13.30
N ILE A 140 -24.23 -9.82 13.09
CA ILE A 140 -24.38 -10.95 14.02
C ILE A 140 -23.83 -12.23 13.40
N ASP A 141 -23.51 -13.21 14.22
CA ASP A 141 -22.99 -14.54 13.80
C ASP A 141 -21.76 -14.44 12.89
N LEU A 142 -20.87 -13.47 13.16
CA LEU A 142 -19.65 -13.25 12.42
C LEU A 142 -18.62 -14.34 12.69
N GLY A 143 -17.85 -14.68 11.66
CA GLY A 143 -16.71 -15.58 11.75
C GLY A 143 -15.45 -14.86 12.24
N ARG A 144 -14.57 -14.47 11.31
CA ARG A 144 -13.27 -13.81 11.59
C ARG A 144 -13.42 -12.42 12.21
N ALA A 145 -14.44 -11.68 11.79
CA ALA A 145 -14.68 -10.33 12.28
C ALA A 145 -15.31 -10.26 13.67
N SER A 146 -15.71 -11.39 14.26
CA SER A 146 -16.22 -11.46 15.64
C SER A 146 -15.23 -10.97 16.70
N SER A 147 -13.93 -10.99 16.41
CA SER A 147 -12.89 -10.41 17.27
C SER A 147 -12.80 -8.88 17.21
N CYS A 148 -13.43 -8.26 16.19
CA CYS A 148 -13.35 -6.83 15.90
C CYS A 148 -14.70 -6.10 16.09
N VAL A 149 -15.81 -6.84 15.96
CA VAL A 149 -17.17 -6.34 16.16
C VAL A 149 -17.79 -7.10 17.34
N GLY A 150 -18.15 -6.37 18.39
CA GLY A 150 -18.76 -6.96 19.58
C GLY A 150 -20.16 -7.51 19.35
N GLU A 151 -20.69 -8.26 20.35
CA GLU A 151 -22.08 -8.77 20.33
C GLU A 151 -23.11 -7.63 20.27
N ASP A 152 -22.73 -6.43 20.70
CA ASP A 152 -23.51 -5.19 20.59
C ASP A 152 -23.39 -4.50 19.23
N CYS A 153 -22.79 -5.17 18.24
CA CYS A 153 -22.51 -4.68 16.89
C CYS A 153 -21.58 -3.46 16.83
N ARG A 154 -20.86 -3.14 17.92
CA ARG A 154 -19.92 -2.00 17.97
C ARG A 154 -18.52 -2.44 17.56
N PHE A 155 -17.83 -1.52 16.90
CA PHE A 155 -16.42 -1.69 16.51
C PHE A 155 -15.58 -0.50 16.92
N ARG A 156 -14.27 -0.68 16.88
CA ARG A 156 -13.26 0.39 17.04
C ARG A 156 -12.19 0.28 15.98
N GLU A 157 -11.54 1.41 15.71
CA GLU A 157 -10.32 1.53 14.88
C GLU A 157 -10.42 0.78 13.55
N ALA A 158 -11.34 1.17 12.70
CA ALA A 158 -11.58 0.54 11.41
C ALA A 158 -11.18 1.43 10.23
N ARG A 159 -10.69 0.82 9.16
CA ARG A 159 -10.54 1.47 7.86
C ARG A 159 -11.75 1.15 6.98
N PHE A 160 -12.41 2.19 6.51
CA PHE A 160 -13.48 2.13 5.52
C PHE A 160 -12.92 2.47 4.15
N GLU A 161 -12.90 1.52 3.26
CA GLU A 161 -12.46 1.63 1.87
C GLU A 161 -13.68 1.64 0.96
N MET A 162 -13.81 2.65 0.11
CA MET A 162 -14.97 2.80 -0.76
C MET A 162 -14.96 1.75 -1.87
N ASP A 163 -16.04 1.00 -1.98
CA ASP A 163 -16.26 0.17 -3.16
C ASP A 163 -16.95 1.01 -4.25
N GLU A 164 -16.14 1.52 -5.19
CA GLU A 164 -16.60 2.40 -6.25
C GLU A 164 -17.49 1.65 -7.25
N ALA A 165 -18.77 1.98 -7.27
CA ALA A 165 -19.72 1.36 -8.19
C ALA A 165 -19.35 1.59 -9.66
N GLY A 166 -19.39 0.53 -10.46
CA GLY A 166 -19.12 0.60 -11.89
C GLY A 166 -17.64 0.59 -12.28
N VAL A 167 -16.72 0.53 -11.32
CA VAL A 167 -15.30 0.33 -11.55
C VAL A 167 -15.01 -1.16 -11.65
N ARG A 168 -14.38 -1.58 -12.75
CA ARG A 168 -13.88 -2.96 -12.89
C ARG A 168 -12.48 -3.03 -12.29
N LYS A 169 -12.36 -3.76 -11.19
CA LYS A 169 -11.11 -3.93 -10.46
C LYS A 169 -10.41 -5.23 -10.90
N LEU A 170 -9.15 -5.13 -11.31
CA LEU A 170 -8.28 -6.24 -11.71
C LEU A 170 -7.19 -6.39 -10.66
N PHE A 171 -7.28 -7.45 -9.87
CA PHE A 171 -6.39 -7.76 -8.75
C PHE A 171 -5.51 -8.97 -9.03
N ASP A 172 -4.58 -9.26 -8.12
CA ASP A 172 -3.72 -10.44 -8.08
C ASP A 172 -3.08 -10.73 -9.46
N GLU A 173 -3.37 -11.88 -10.06
CA GLU A 173 -2.87 -12.30 -11.36
C GLU A 173 -3.22 -11.36 -12.53
N HIS A 174 -4.15 -10.43 -12.32
CA HIS A 174 -4.56 -9.40 -13.29
C HIS A 174 -4.01 -8.01 -12.95
N GLY A 175 -3.22 -7.89 -11.88
CA GLY A 175 -2.50 -6.68 -11.51
C GLY A 175 -1.31 -6.38 -12.45
N TRP A 176 -0.34 -5.64 -11.97
CA TRP A 176 0.85 -5.25 -12.72
C TRP A 176 2.12 -5.44 -11.87
N SER A 177 3.29 -5.48 -12.50
CA SER A 177 4.59 -5.56 -11.82
C SER A 177 5.46 -4.36 -12.15
N TRP A 178 6.52 -4.15 -11.36
CA TRP A 178 7.49 -3.08 -11.61
C TRP A 178 8.13 -3.16 -12.99
N ASP A 179 8.29 -4.37 -13.55
CA ASP A 179 8.96 -4.63 -14.82
C ASP A 179 7.98 -4.91 -15.97
N ASP A 180 6.72 -5.26 -15.67
CA ASP A 180 5.68 -5.57 -16.67
C ASP A 180 4.48 -4.63 -16.50
N ASN A 181 4.64 -3.42 -17.03
CA ASN A 181 3.62 -2.37 -17.09
C ASN A 181 3.95 -1.37 -18.21
N PRO A 182 2.97 -0.57 -18.69
CA PRO A 182 3.19 0.38 -19.79
C PRO A 182 4.00 1.63 -19.41
N PHE A 183 4.43 1.78 -18.15
CA PHE A 183 5.14 2.98 -17.65
C PHE A 183 6.61 2.71 -17.33
N THR A 184 7.12 1.54 -17.66
CA THR A 184 8.53 1.18 -17.41
C THR A 184 9.46 2.22 -18.06
N GLY A 185 10.39 2.76 -17.27
CA GLY A 185 11.32 3.81 -17.69
C GLY A 185 10.75 5.24 -17.69
N THR A 186 9.50 5.44 -17.29
CA THR A 186 8.92 6.79 -17.14
C THR A 186 9.21 7.37 -15.76
N ARG A 187 9.28 8.72 -15.69
CA ARG A 187 9.40 9.45 -14.43
C ARG A 187 8.21 9.25 -13.49
N GLU A 188 7.03 8.98 -14.04
CA GLU A 188 5.82 8.69 -13.27
C GLU A 188 5.95 7.38 -12.50
N LEU A 189 6.47 6.32 -13.12
CA LEU A 189 6.72 5.05 -12.43
C LEU A 189 7.88 5.19 -11.44
N ASN A 190 8.98 5.86 -11.83
CA ASN A 190 10.12 6.09 -10.95
C ASN A 190 9.72 6.94 -9.73
N GLY A 191 8.87 7.94 -9.92
CA GLY A 191 8.29 8.72 -8.82
C GLY A 191 7.44 7.86 -7.87
N LEU A 192 6.63 6.91 -8.37
CA LEU A 192 5.89 5.97 -7.51
C LEU A 192 6.83 5.13 -6.66
N LYS A 193 7.93 4.63 -7.24
CA LYS A 193 8.97 3.91 -6.50
C LYS A 193 9.55 4.78 -5.36
N VAL A 194 9.79 6.08 -5.62
CA VAL A 194 10.25 7.02 -4.58
C VAL A 194 9.20 7.19 -3.48
N VAL A 195 7.89 7.26 -3.80
CA VAL A 195 6.82 7.33 -2.78
C VAL A 195 6.79 6.06 -1.93
N VAL A 196 6.94 4.88 -2.54
CA VAL A 196 7.04 3.59 -1.82
C VAL A 196 8.20 3.62 -0.83
N MET A 197 9.37 4.08 -1.26
CA MET A 197 10.56 4.17 -0.41
C MET A 197 10.43 5.27 0.65
N LEU A 198 9.85 6.42 0.31
CA LEU A 198 9.58 7.52 1.23
C LEU A 198 8.73 7.06 2.41
N LEU A 199 7.69 6.25 2.13
CA LEU A 199 6.80 5.68 3.14
C LEU A 199 7.34 4.39 3.78
N ALA A 200 8.50 3.88 3.32
CA ALA A 200 9.05 2.59 3.71
C ALA A 200 8.02 1.45 3.58
N ASN A 201 7.25 1.42 2.48
CA ASN A 201 6.33 0.32 2.20
C ASN A 201 7.13 -0.94 1.85
N TRP A 202 7.46 -1.73 2.87
CA TRP A 202 8.34 -2.89 2.71
C TRP A 202 7.64 -4.12 2.11
N ASP A 203 6.30 -4.13 2.02
CA ASP A 203 5.51 -5.18 1.35
C ASP A 203 4.83 -4.63 0.09
N ASN A 204 5.55 -3.83 -0.69
CA ASN A 204 5.04 -3.19 -1.89
C ASN A 204 4.63 -4.18 -2.99
N LYS A 205 5.02 -5.45 -2.87
CA LYS A 205 4.71 -6.51 -3.80
C LYS A 205 5.00 -7.89 -3.21
N ASP A 206 4.09 -8.83 -3.33
CA ASP A 206 4.29 -10.18 -2.82
C ASP A 206 5.38 -10.93 -3.60
N VAL A 207 6.37 -11.48 -2.91
CA VAL A 207 7.48 -12.27 -3.51
C VAL A 207 7.00 -13.56 -4.16
N ARG A 208 5.82 -14.06 -3.78
CA ARG A 208 5.21 -15.25 -4.37
C ARG A 208 4.70 -15.01 -5.78
N ASP A 209 4.58 -13.76 -6.17
CA ASP A 209 4.06 -13.31 -7.44
C ASP A 209 5.20 -12.90 -8.37
N VAL A 210 5.55 -13.76 -9.32
CA VAL A 210 6.75 -13.59 -10.14
C VAL A 210 6.60 -12.48 -11.18
N ALA A 211 5.44 -12.36 -11.81
CA ALA A 211 5.23 -11.42 -12.91
C ALA A 211 4.22 -10.31 -12.56
N ARG A 212 3.23 -10.61 -11.71
CA ARG A 212 2.19 -9.65 -11.35
C ARG A 212 1.96 -9.71 -9.86
N GLY A 213 1.74 -8.57 -9.23
CA GLY A 213 1.71 -8.47 -7.79
C GLY A 213 0.34 -8.56 -7.18
N SER A 214 0.26 -9.13 -5.99
CA SER A 214 -0.94 -9.12 -5.16
C SER A 214 -1.24 -7.74 -4.56
N ASN A 215 -0.23 -6.87 -4.41
CA ASN A 215 -0.34 -5.56 -3.78
C ASN A 215 -0.51 -4.42 -4.81
N THR A 216 -0.73 -4.77 -6.09
CA THR A 216 -0.99 -3.85 -7.19
C THR A 216 -2.28 -4.22 -7.90
N ALA A 217 -2.96 -3.22 -8.47
CA ALA A 217 -4.19 -3.44 -9.23
C ALA A 217 -4.31 -2.50 -10.43
N ILE A 218 -5.22 -2.83 -11.32
CA ILE A 218 -5.64 -1.99 -12.43
C ILE A 218 -7.14 -1.75 -12.30
N PHE A 219 -7.55 -0.49 -12.15
CA PHE A 219 -8.95 -0.11 -12.05
C PHE A 219 -9.40 0.54 -13.36
N GLU A 220 -10.39 -0.07 -14.01
CA GLU A 220 -10.96 0.44 -15.25
C GLU A 220 -12.13 1.39 -14.94
N HIS A 221 -11.90 2.68 -15.16
CA HIS A 221 -12.90 3.73 -14.98
C HIS A 221 -13.47 4.16 -16.34
N ARG A 222 -14.81 4.20 -16.43
CA ARG A 222 -15.47 4.81 -17.58
C ARG A 222 -15.45 6.33 -17.41
N LEU A 223 -14.86 7.02 -18.36
CA LEU A 223 -14.81 8.49 -18.41
C LEU A 223 -16.12 9.06 -18.98
N ALA A 224 -16.30 10.37 -18.82
CA ALA A 224 -17.50 11.09 -19.30
C ALA A 224 -17.69 11.01 -20.82
N ASP A 225 -16.60 10.88 -21.58
CA ASP A 225 -16.60 10.72 -23.04
C ASP A 225 -16.89 9.27 -23.49
N GLY A 226 -17.16 8.36 -22.52
CA GLY A 226 -17.45 6.94 -22.76
C GLY A 226 -16.20 6.07 -22.93
N THR A 227 -15.00 6.63 -22.97
CA THR A 227 -13.75 5.85 -23.00
C THR A 227 -13.48 5.16 -21.67
N ILE A 228 -12.65 4.11 -21.70
CA ILE A 228 -12.22 3.40 -20.50
C ILE A 228 -10.76 3.75 -20.21
N GLU A 229 -10.49 4.31 -19.05
CA GLU A 229 -9.15 4.56 -18.53
C GLU A 229 -8.76 3.46 -17.53
N ALA A 230 -7.65 2.77 -17.79
CA ALA A 230 -7.04 1.83 -16.86
C ALA A 230 -6.10 2.61 -15.94
N ARG A 231 -6.46 2.71 -14.66
CA ARG A 231 -5.65 3.33 -13.63
C ARG A 231 -4.83 2.27 -12.92
N TYR A 232 -3.52 2.44 -12.94
CA TYR A 232 -2.56 1.57 -12.30
C TYR A 232 -2.25 2.11 -10.91
N LEU A 233 -2.44 1.30 -9.87
CA LEU A 233 -2.26 1.73 -8.49
C LEU A 233 -1.69 0.62 -7.60
N ILE A 234 -1.10 1.03 -6.48
CA ILE A 234 -0.79 0.16 -5.35
C ILE A 234 -2.04 0.17 -4.46
N ILE A 235 -2.52 -1.01 -4.09
CA ILE A 235 -3.72 -1.21 -3.26
C ILE A 235 -3.39 -1.65 -1.84
N ASP A 236 -2.14 -2.02 -1.56
CA ASP A 236 -1.69 -2.39 -0.23
C ASP A 236 -0.57 -1.44 0.25
N TRP A 237 -0.94 -0.55 1.14
CA TRP A 237 -0.05 0.37 1.83
C TRP A 237 0.10 0.02 3.32
N GLY A 238 -0.40 -1.15 3.75
CA GLY A 238 -0.44 -1.55 5.15
C GLY A 238 0.94 -1.71 5.80
N ALA A 239 1.94 -2.08 5.00
CA ALA A 239 3.30 -2.28 5.46
C ALA A 239 4.17 -1.01 5.40
N THR A 240 3.56 0.17 5.65
CA THR A 240 4.24 1.47 5.65
C THR A 240 4.53 1.99 7.05
N LEU A 241 5.38 3.03 7.13
CA LEU A 241 5.70 3.75 8.36
C LEU A 241 6.19 2.83 9.49
N GLY A 242 7.03 1.89 9.14
CA GLY A 242 7.66 0.96 10.06
C GLY A 242 9.00 0.52 9.52
N LYS A 243 9.39 -0.72 9.77
CA LYS A 243 10.67 -1.25 9.31
C LYS A 243 10.58 -2.68 8.78
N TRP A 244 11.40 -2.96 7.79
CA TRP A 244 11.69 -4.30 7.33
C TRP A 244 12.65 -5.02 8.30
N GLY A 245 12.57 -6.34 8.33
CA GLY A 245 13.48 -7.19 9.11
C GLY A 245 13.20 -8.67 8.90
N ILE A 246 13.89 -9.52 9.64
CA ILE A 246 13.56 -10.94 9.69
C ILE A 246 12.15 -11.13 10.29
N PRO A 247 11.47 -12.26 10.00
CA PRO A 247 10.18 -12.54 10.62
C PRO A 247 10.21 -12.36 12.16
N GLY A 248 9.27 -11.59 12.69
CA GLY A 248 9.20 -11.23 14.10
C GLY A 248 9.89 -9.92 14.49
N THR A 249 10.66 -9.29 13.59
CA THR A 249 11.24 -7.94 13.81
C THR A 249 10.70 -6.89 12.85
N ARG A 250 9.83 -7.29 11.93
CA ARG A 250 9.12 -6.36 11.03
C ARG A 250 8.09 -5.58 11.82
N ALA A 251 7.98 -4.31 11.50
CA ALA A 251 6.99 -3.45 12.14
C ALA A 251 6.24 -2.62 11.10
N LYS A 252 4.98 -2.36 11.42
CA LYS A 252 4.07 -1.44 10.74
C LYS A 252 3.70 -0.37 11.74
N TRP A 253 3.51 0.87 11.29
CA TRP A 253 3.16 1.96 12.18
C TRP A 253 4.09 2.08 13.42
N ASP A 254 5.39 2.03 13.17
CA ASP A 254 6.46 2.13 14.17
C ASP A 254 7.37 3.32 13.83
N CYS A 255 7.11 4.45 14.48
CA CYS A 255 7.83 5.69 14.16
C CYS A 255 9.32 5.59 14.43
N GLU A 256 9.75 4.97 15.53
CA GLU A 256 11.16 4.81 15.83
C GLU A 256 11.87 3.91 14.81
N GLY A 257 11.24 2.79 14.45
CA GLY A 257 11.72 1.92 13.40
C GLY A 257 11.76 2.59 12.03
N TYR A 258 10.79 3.43 11.70
CA TYR A 258 10.77 4.24 10.49
C TYR A 258 11.87 5.30 10.48
N ARG A 259 11.99 6.07 11.56
CA ARG A 259 12.98 7.15 11.74
C ARG A 259 14.42 6.64 11.72
N SER A 260 14.67 5.46 12.28
CA SER A 260 16.00 4.83 12.31
C SER A 260 16.60 4.56 10.93
N GLN A 261 15.78 4.57 9.87
CA GLN A 261 16.21 4.36 8.49
C GLN A 261 16.50 5.65 7.72
N ASN A 262 16.27 6.83 8.34
CA ASN A 262 16.34 8.11 7.63
C ASN A 262 17.75 8.47 7.19
N ASP A 263 18.77 8.20 8.00
CA ASP A 263 20.16 8.50 7.66
C ASP A 263 20.67 7.67 6.46
N SER A 264 20.06 6.50 6.24
CA SER A 264 20.36 5.62 5.11
C SER A 264 19.34 5.70 3.98
N PHE A 265 18.32 6.57 4.08
CA PHE A 265 17.25 6.68 3.09
C PHE A 265 17.78 6.88 1.67
N VAL A 266 18.77 7.74 1.54
CA VAL A 266 19.57 7.87 0.31
C VAL A 266 21.03 7.62 0.66
N ARG A 267 21.69 6.75 -0.11
CA ARG A 267 23.10 6.38 0.08
C ARG A 267 24.08 7.23 -0.74
N GLY A 268 23.58 7.87 -1.79
CA GLY A 268 24.39 8.74 -2.65
C GLY A 268 23.83 8.87 -4.06
N VAL A 269 24.53 9.63 -4.89
CA VAL A 269 24.24 9.82 -6.31
C VAL A 269 25.50 9.50 -7.10
N LYS A 270 25.37 8.68 -8.14
CA LYS A 270 26.48 8.38 -9.06
C LYS A 270 25.97 8.45 -10.50
N ASP A 271 26.64 9.21 -11.34
CA ASP A 271 26.32 9.39 -12.77
C ASP A 271 24.84 9.80 -12.98
N GLY A 272 24.30 10.65 -12.08
CA GLY A 272 22.92 11.12 -12.11
C GLY A 272 21.86 10.09 -11.63
N VAL A 273 22.29 8.90 -11.20
CA VAL A 273 21.42 7.85 -10.64
C VAL A 273 21.48 7.86 -9.12
N VAL A 274 20.32 7.82 -8.46
CA VAL A 274 20.20 7.84 -7.01
C VAL A 274 20.29 6.42 -6.45
N SER A 275 21.15 6.23 -5.44
CA SER A 275 21.30 4.99 -4.69
C SER A 275 20.50 5.06 -3.39
N TRP A 276 19.61 4.09 -3.17
CA TRP A 276 18.65 4.07 -2.06
C TRP A 276 19.05 3.08 -0.97
N GLY A 277 18.73 3.42 0.28
CA GLY A 277 18.89 2.52 1.42
C GLY A 277 17.63 1.74 1.77
N TYR A 278 16.62 1.78 0.91
CA TYR A 278 15.37 1.05 1.10
C TYR A 278 15.60 -0.45 1.22
N THR A 279 14.85 -1.08 2.11
CA THR A 279 14.81 -2.53 2.31
C THR A 279 13.35 -3.00 2.41
N GLY A 280 13.03 -4.06 1.67
CA GLY A 280 11.68 -4.62 1.60
C GLY A 280 11.58 -5.74 0.59
N GLN A 281 10.37 -6.12 0.25
CA GLN A 281 10.10 -7.00 -0.88
C GLN A 281 10.53 -6.30 -2.18
N ARG A 282 11.04 -7.07 -3.15
CA ARG A 282 11.40 -6.53 -4.46
C ARG A 282 12.29 -5.27 -4.41
N THR A 283 13.23 -5.24 -3.47
CA THR A 283 14.12 -4.09 -3.28
C THR A 283 14.83 -3.68 -4.57
N ASP A 284 15.33 -4.63 -5.34
CA ASP A 284 16.09 -4.35 -6.56
C ASP A 284 15.22 -3.65 -7.62
N GLU A 285 13.99 -4.14 -7.85
CA GLU A 285 13.09 -3.52 -8.81
C GLU A 285 12.58 -2.15 -8.32
N ALA A 286 12.32 -2.01 -7.02
CA ALA A 286 11.84 -0.76 -6.43
C ALA A 286 12.91 0.35 -6.43
N THR A 287 14.20 0.00 -6.36
CA THR A 287 15.29 0.99 -6.25
C THR A 287 16.00 1.28 -7.57
N ALA A 288 15.82 0.42 -8.59
CA ALA A 288 16.60 0.49 -9.82
C ALA A 288 16.20 1.68 -10.72
N GLY A 289 17.22 2.30 -11.31
CA GLY A 289 17.09 3.21 -12.45
C GLY A 289 16.45 4.57 -12.17
N ILE A 290 16.34 4.98 -10.91
CA ILE A 290 15.76 6.27 -10.52
C ILE A 290 16.83 7.35 -10.62
N THR A 291 16.58 8.36 -11.45
CA THR A 291 17.51 9.46 -11.68
C THR A 291 17.21 10.66 -10.79
N VAL A 292 18.19 11.56 -10.68
CA VAL A 292 18.00 12.87 -10.03
C VAL A 292 16.87 13.66 -10.68
N GLU A 293 16.68 13.54 -11.98
CA GLU A 293 15.60 14.23 -12.70
C GLU A 293 14.21 13.67 -12.34
N ASP A 294 14.10 12.35 -12.12
CA ASP A 294 12.86 11.73 -11.62
C ASP A 294 12.52 12.24 -10.22
N VAL A 295 13.53 12.35 -9.34
CA VAL A 295 13.36 12.89 -8.00
C VAL A 295 12.96 14.37 -8.06
N ARG A 296 13.59 15.18 -8.92
CA ARG A 296 13.24 16.60 -9.13
C ARG A 296 11.81 16.75 -9.62
N TRP A 297 11.40 15.90 -10.55
CA TRP A 297 10.03 15.92 -11.06
C TRP A 297 9.01 15.64 -9.95
N LEU A 298 9.21 14.59 -9.16
CA LEU A 298 8.33 14.23 -8.05
C LEU A 298 8.34 15.29 -6.95
N TYR A 299 9.53 15.82 -6.61
CA TYR A 299 9.69 16.80 -5.53
C TYR A 299 8.93 18.11 -5.79
N ARG A 300 8.64 18.46 -7.07
CA ARG A 300 7.77 19.60 -7.40
C ARG A 300 6.39 19.50 -6.75
N TYR A 301 5.94 18.31 -6.45
CA TYR A 301 4.67 18.03 -5.78
C TYR A 301 4.88 17.76 -4.28
N LEU A 302 5.68 16.77 -3.93
CA LEU A 302 5.93 16.39 -2.54
C LEU A 302 6.58 17.51 -1.70
N GLY A 303 7.43 18.32 -2.31
CA GLY A 303 8.07 19.46 -1.63
C GLY A 303 7.11 20.56 -1.20
N ARG A 304 5.89 20.54 -1.74
CA ARG A 304 4.81 21.50 -1.41
C ARG A 304 3.91 20.99 -0.27
N VAL A 305 4.02 19.73 0.12
CA VAL A 305 3.30 19.18 1.28
C VAL A 305 3.83 19.83 2.55
N THR A 306 2.95 20.44 3.33
CA THR A 306 3.28 21.14 4.57
C THR A 306 3.28 20.21 5.77
N ASP A 307 3.99 20.57 6.86
CA ASP A 307 3.96 19.80 8.12
C ASP A 307 2.57 19.77 8.72
N ARG A 308 1.79 20.86 8.54
CA ARG A 308 0.38 20.89 8.96
C ARG A 308 -0.44 19.81 8.24
N GLN A 309 -0.29 19.67 6.92
CA GLN A 309 -1.00 18.62 6.17
C GLN A 309 -0.56 17.21 6.59
N LEU A 310 0.73 16.98 6.78
CA LEU A 310 1.23 15.70 7.29
C LEU A 310 0.59 15.36 8.64
N ARG A 311 0.64 16.30 9.59
CA ARG A 311 0.07 16.13 10.92
C ARG A 311 -1.45 15.90 10.88
N GLU A 312 -2.20 16.71 10.12
CA GLU A 312 -3.65 16.57 9.98
C GLU A 312 -4.03 15.23 9.35
N GLY A 313 -3.27 14.77 8.34
CA GLY A 313 -3.47 13.47 7.71
C GLY A 313 -3.18 12.29 8.64
N LEU A 314 -2.12 12.37 9.45
CA LEU A 314 -1.78 11.36 10.44
C LEU A 314 -2.86 11.26 11.53
N LEU A 315 -3.28 12.37 12.11
CA LEU A 315 -4.37 12.41 13.10
C LEU A 315 -5.68 11.85 12.52
N ALA A 316 -6.04 12.24 11.30
CA ALA A 316 -7.22 11.72 10.61
C ALA A 316 -7.10 10.25 10.20
N SER A 317 -5.94 9.65 10.35
CA SER A 317 -5.67 8.23 10.15
C SER A 317 -5.59 7.44 11.46
N GLY A 318 -5.93 8.06 12.59
CA GLY A 318 -5.94 7.43 13.91
C GLY A 318 -4.63 7.54 14.70
N ALA A 319 -3.69 8.39 14.27
CA ALA A 319 -2.48 8.68 15.06
C ALA A 319 -2.84 9.39 16.36
N SER A 320 -2.11 9.08 17.44
CA SER A 320 -2.05 9.95 18.61
C SER A 320 -1.30 11.25 18.28
N GLU A 321 -1.39 12.25 19.16
CA GLU A 321 -0.65 13.50 19.02
C GLU A 321 0.89 13.28 19.02
N GLU A 322 1.37 12.32 19.81
CA GLU A 322 2.78 11.94 19.88
C GLU A 322 3.22 11.25 18.59
N GLU A 323 2.46 10.25 18.11
CA GLU A 323 2.72 9.55 16.85
C GLU A 323 2.72 10.54 15.67
N ALA A 324 1.72 11.43 15.60
CA ALA A 324 1.63 12.44 14.56
C ALA A 324 2.84 13.39 14.54
N GLY A 325 3.30 13.81 15.72
CA GLY A 325 4.53 14.61 15.85
C GLY A 325 5.77 13.88 15.37
N CYS A 326 5.95 12.63 15.84
CA CYS A 326 7.09 11.79 15.47
C CYS A 326 7.12 11.51 13.95
N PHE A 327 6.05 11.03 13.36
CA PHE A 327 6.00 10.74 11.93
C PHE A 327 6.13 11.98 11.06
N THR A 328 5.52 13.11 11.45
CA THR A 328 5.68 14.37 10.71
C THR A 328 7.14 14.75 10.61
N ALA A 329 7.88 14.74 11.74
CA ALA A 329 9.29 15.06 11.74
C ALA A 329 10.13 14.07 10.90
N ALA A 330 9.86 12.78 11.02
CA ALA A 330 10.60 11.75 10.31
C ALA A 330 10.35 11.79 8.78
N ILE A 331 9.10 12.03 8.34
CA ILE A 331 8.75 12.20 6.92
C ILE A 331 9.40 13.49 6.38
N ARG A 332 9.35 14.58 7.13
CA ARG A 332 9.98 15.86 6.74
C ARG A 332 11.48 15.69 6.51
N GLN A 333 12.19 14.97 7.38
CA GLN A 333 13.60 14.68 7.21
C GLN A 333 13.89 13.97 5.87
N ARG A 334 13.08 12.98 5.47
CA ARG A 334 13.20 12.33 4.15
C ARG A 334 12.91 13.28 2.99
N LEU A 335 11.87 14.11 3.12
CA LEU A 335 11.57 15.15 2.12
C LEU A 335 12.71 16.17 1.98
N ASP A 336 13.35 16.55 3.08
CA ASP A 336 14.52 17.43 3.06
C ASP A 336 15.73 16.76 2.40
N THR A 337 15.91 15.45 2.57
CA THR A 337 16.92 14.67 1.83
C THR A 337 16.64 14.70 0.31
N LEU A 338 15.39 14.52 -0.11
CA LEU A 338 15.02 14.66 -1.53
C LEU A 338 15.28 16.08 -2.05
N LYS A 339 15.04 17.11 -1.24
CA LYS A 339 15.36 18.52 -1.57
C LYS A 339 16.84 18.71 -1.85
N LEU A 340 17.70 18.14 -1.01
CA LEU A 340 19.15 18.23 -1.19
C LEU A 340 19.61 17.60 -2.51
N ILE A 341 19.06 16.43 -2.88
CA ILE A 341 19.32 15.80 -4.19
C ILE A 341 18.93 16.75 -5.32
N CYS A 342 17.74 17.37 -5.23
CA CYS A 342 17.25 18.30 -6.26
C CYS A 342 18.16 19.51 -6.44
N GLN A 343 18.74 20.01 -5.35
CA GLN A 343 19.55 21.24 -5.35
C GLN A 343 21.00 21.02 -5.82
N ARG A 344 21.60 19.93 -5.35
CA ARG A 344 23.04 19.68 -5.50
C ARG A 344 23.37 18.68 -6.61
N GLY A 345 22.43 17.79 -6.93
CA GLY A 345 22.70 16.64 -7.78
C GLY A 345 23.66 15.62 -7.18
N GLU A 346 24.07 15.84 -5.95
CA GLU A 346 25.02 15.04 -5.15
C GLU A 346 24.57 15.09 -3.68
N ILE A 347 24.91 14.08 -2.91
CA ILE A 347 24.79 14.03 -1.43
C ILE A 347 26.18 13.87 -0.84
#